data_552aad5b44a77ec460716ce7619c69cf
#
_entry.id   552aad5b44a77ec460716ce7619c69cf
#
_cell.length_a   1.000
_cell.length_b   1.000
_cell.length_c   1.000
_cell.angle_alpha   90.00
_cell.angle_beta   90.00
_cell.angle_gamma   90.00
#
_symmetry.space_group_name_H-M   'P 1'
#
loop_
_entity.id
_entity.type
_entity.pdbx_description
1 polymer ?
#
loop_
_entity_poly.entity_id
_entity_poly.type
_entity_poly.pdbx_seq_one_letter_code
_entity_poly.pdbx_strand_id
1 'polypeptide(L)'
;MKDVMKKTIAALMLAALLISLVSCGSSNKGETKTGATSSYAYLLDTSKMEKPELDLSNASGVLKSVLDSGVLTIATSPDYPPAEFVTEDGTVYGSEMMLAKYVADCLGVDLAIETMEFSGTFAAVDTGKVDMAFSGYGWKADRAEVYELTVGFVGEDEEDSTSNHTLITTVENEGKFNTLADFVGAHIYAQAASLQEMYVEDQILTLDTEGTTNLELVSTLDQAILGLQAGKCDAVALDEDTAKQYVAQSAGKFVLTNVLFDMSLYEEYEGTVALAKKGETSLIEAVNKIIEFVNEKNYYFDMYSVAKEQAGIEE
;
A
#
# COMPACT_ATOMS: atom_id res chain seq x y z
N MET A 1 35.67 -50.45 0.00
CA MET A 1 34.40 -49.72 -0.04
C MET A 1 34.53 -48.21 0.01
N LYS A 2 35.53 -47.63 0.67
CA LYS A 2 35.68 -46.15 0.75
C LYS A 2 36.26 -45.49 -0.52
N ASP A 3 36.97 -46.21 -1.38
CA ASP A 3 37.60 -45.64 -2.60
C ASP A 3 36.66 -45.65 -3.83
N VAL A 4 35.64 -46.49 -3.85
CA VAL A 4 34.63 -46.53 -4.92
C VAL A 4 33.65 -45.38 -4.78
N MET A 5 33.33 -45.00 -3.54
CA MET A 5 32.41 -43.89 -3.25
C MET A 5 32.97 -42.51 -3.55
N LYS A 6 34.31 -42.32 -3.47
CA LYS A 6 34.95 -41.06 -3.83
C LYS A 6 35.04 -40.82 -5.34
N LYS A 7 35.11 -41.87 -6.16
CA LYS A 7 35.14 -41.76 -7.62
C LYS A 7 33.80 -41.48 -8.24
N THR A 8 32.73 -41.89 -7.60
CA THR A 8 31.35 -41.65 -8.07
C THR A 8 30.87 -40.20 -7.79
N ILE A 9 31.33 -39.59 -6.71
CA ILE A 9 31.02 -38.19 -6.38
C ILE A 9 31.78 -37.19 -7.28
N ALA A 10 33.04 -37.54 -7.67
CA ALA A 10 33.80 -36.69 -8.59
C ALA A 10 33.25 -36.71 -10.04
N ALA A 11 32.64 -37.79 -10.47
CA ALA A 11 32.05 -37.90 -11.81
C ALA A 11 30.71 -37.14 -11.94
N LEU A 12 29.96 -36.95 -10.84
CA LEU A 12 28.69 -36.21 -10.83
C LEU A 12 28.90 -34.68 -10.75
N MET A 13 30.02 -34.20 -10.23
CA MET A 13 30.36 -32.77 -10.22
C MET A 13 30.93 -32.25 -11.54
N LEU A 14 31.50 -33.14 -12.40
CA LEU A 14 32.05 -32.72 -13.68
C LEU A 14 30.99 -32.64 -14.81
N ALA A 15 29.82 -33.22 -14.61
CA ALA A 15 28.71 -33.17 -15.58
C ALA A 15 27.86 -31.89 -15.46
N ALA A 16 28.00 -31.15 -14.34
CA ALA A 16 27.24 -29.91 -14.11
C ALA A 16 27.92 -28.63 -14.61
N LEU A 17 29.17 -28.72 -15.13
CA LEU A 17 29.98 -27.56 -15.56
C LEU A 17 30.08 -27.37 -17.07
N LEU A 18 29.32 -28.11 -17.89
CA LEU A 18 29.39 -28.06 -19.36
C LEU A 18 28.17 -27.53 -20.07
N ILE A 19 27.24 -26.83 -19.38
CA ILE A 19 26.05 -26.23 -20.01
C ILE A 19 25.99 -24.69 -19.89
N SER A 20 27.14 -24.02 -19.77
CA SER A 20 27.15 -22.56 -19.71
C SER A 20 28.16 -21.90 -20.64
N LEU A 21 28.26 -22.31 -21.90
CA LEU A 21 29.00 -21.58 -22.94
C LEU A 21 28.46 -21.87 -24.32
N VAL A 22 27.33 -21.29 -24.68
CA VAL A 22 26.97 -20.84 -26.04
C VAL A 22 25.86 -19.82 -25.92
N SER A 23 26.15 -18.56 -26.02
CA SER A 23 25.55 -17.59 -26.91
C SER A 23 26.15 -16.20 -26.68
N CYS A 24 27.23 -15.91 -27.37
CA CYS A 24 27.54 -14.54 -27.78
C CYS A 24 27.02 -14.38 -29.20
N GLY A 25 25.97 -13.62 -29.35
CA GLY A 25 25.40 -13.18 -30.63
C GLY A 25 24.77 -11.83 -30.42
N SER A 26 25.54 -10.80 -30.78
CA SER A 26 25.12 -9.40 -30.83
C SER A 26 23.88 -9.22 -31.68
N SER A 27 22.82 -8.59 -31.13
CA SER A 27 21.97 -7.64 -31.85
C SER A 27 21.13 -6.85 -30.85
N ASN A 28 21.35 -5.56 -30.83
CA ASN A 28 20.50 -4.53 -30.23
C ASN A 28 19.02 -4.76 -30.61
N LYS A 29 18.22 -5.17 -29.66
CA LYS A 29 16.78 -4.96 -29.63
C LYS A 29 16.44 -4.61 -28.20
N GLY A 30 15.66 -3.49 -28.05
CA GLY A 30 15.25 -2.96 -26.77
C GLY A 30 14.77 -4.08 -25.84
N GLU A 31 15.16 -3.99 -24.58
CA GLU A 31 14.61 -4.79 -23.52
C GLU A 31 13.10 -4.51 -23.48
N THR A 32 12.33 -5.40 -24.08
CA THR A 32 10.92 -5.51 -23.80
C THR A 32 10.86 -5.92 -22.33
N LYS A 33 10.42 -5.01 -21.46
CA LYS A 33 10.00 -5.38 -20.11
C LYS A 33 8.95 -6.47 -20.29
N THR A 34 9.35 -7.74 -20.22
CA THR A 34 8.43 -8.85 -20.07
C THR A 34 7.82 -8.65 -18.68
N GLY A 35 6.62 -8.08 -18.67
CA GLY A 35 5.82 -8.00 -17.46
C GLY A 35 5.79 -9.40 -16.84
N ALA A 36 6.25 -9.49 -15.61
CA ALA A 36 5.99 -10.65 -14.80
C ALA A 36 4.47 -10.83 -14.84
N THR A 37 4.00 -11.93 -15.41
CA THR A 37 2.62 -12.39 -15.25
C THR A 37 2.47 -12.80 -13.81
N SER A 38 2.38 -11.80 -12.92
CA SER A 38 2.03 -12.04 -11.54
C SER A 38 0.52 -12.33 -11.51
N SER A 39 0.17 -13.27 -10.68
CA SER A 39 -1.19 -13.70 -10.43
C SER A 39 -1.96 -12.62 -9.66
N TYR A 40 -2.26 -11.48 -10.30
CA TYR A 40 -3.19 -10.51 -9.75
C TYR A 40 -4.60 -10.96 -10.14
N ALA A 41 -5.45 -11.16 -9.15
CA ALA A 41 -6.87 -11.36 -9.37
C ALA A 41 -7.60 -10.08 -8.96
N TYR A 42 -8.37 -9.53 -9.87
CA TYR A 42 -9.22 -8.39 -9.61
C TYR A 42 -10.63 -8.89 -9.31
N LEU A 43 -11.19 -8.42 -8.22
CA LEU A 43 -12.51 -8.85 -7.75
C LEU A 43 -13.63 -8.30 -8.62
N LEU A 44 -13.40 -7.13 -9.25
CA LEU A 44 -14.30 -6.55 -10.24
C LEU A 44 -13.64 -6.55 -11.63
N ASP A 45 -14.42 -6.81 -12.65
CA ASP A 45 -13.98 -6.71 -14.06
C ASP A 45 -14.04 -5.25 -14.52
N THR A 46 -13.02 -4.48 -14.14
CA THR A 46 -12.92 -3.05 -14.44
C THR A 46 -12.91 -2.74 -15.94
N SER A 47 -12.56 -3.73 -16.77
CA SER A 47 -12.55 -3.56 -18.24
C SER A 47 -13.94 -3.30 -18.83
N LYS A 48 -15.01 -3.72 -18.12
CA LYS A 48 -16.41 -3.58 -18.52
C LYS A 48 -17.10 -2.36 -17.92
N MET A 49 -16.45 -1.66 -16.98
CA MET A 49 -17.01 -0.45 -16.39
C MET A 49 -17.02 0.70 -17.41
N GLU A 50 -18.00 1.60 -17.29
CA GLU A 50 -18.04 2.81 -18.09
C GLU A 50 -16.78 3.64 -17.85
N LYS A 51 -16.24 4.28 -18.87
CA LYS A 51 -14.98 5.03 -18.80
C LYS A 51 -15.19 6.49 -19.21
N PRO A 52 -14.45 7.44 -18.62
CA PRO A 52 -14.49 8.84 -19.06
C PRO A 52 -13.87 9.00 -20.45
N GLU A 53 -14.28 10.05 -21.17
CA GLU A 53 -13.58 10.48 -22.37
C GLU A 53 -12.28 11.21 -21.99
N LEU A 54 -11.14 10.74 -22.50
CA LEU A 54 -9.83 11.33 -22.26
C LEU A 54 -9.25 11.89 -23.56
N ASP A 55 -8.77 13.13 -23.52
CA ASP A 55 -7.93 13.67 -24.59
C ASP A 55 -6.44 13.47 -24.23
N LEU A 56 -5.84 12.45 -24.79
CA LEU A 56 -4.44 12.08 -24.57
C LEU A 56 -3.51 12.59 -25.70
N SER A 57 -4.02 13.44 -26.62
CA SER A 57 -3.27 13.93 -27.77
C SER A 57 -2.02 14.75 -27.43
N ASN A 58 -2.04 15.40 -26.25
CA ASN A 58 -0.95 16.23 -25.74
C ASN A 58 -0.15 15.54 -24.60
N ALA A 59 -0.23 14.21 -24.48
CA ALA A 59 0.50 13.46 -23.47
C ALA A 59 2.00 13.76 -23.51
N SER A 60 2.58 14.02 -22.32
CA SER A 60 4.00 14.33 -22.15
C SER A 60 4.56 13.63 -20.90
N GLY A 61 5.87 13.71 -20.67
CA GLY A 61 6.52 13.14 -19.50
C GLY A 61 6.23 11.65 -19.32
N VAL A 62 5.95 11.25 -18.09
CA VAL A 62 5.65 9.86 -17.73
C VAL A 62 4.39 9.36 -18.43
N LEU A 63 3.32 10.18 -18.57
CA LEU A 63 2.11 9.75 -19.30
C LEU A 63 2.43 9.28 -20.70
N LYS A 64 3.24 10.07 -21.45
CA LYS A 64 3.65 9.66 -22.79
C LYS A 64 4.43 8.34 -22.80
N SER A 65 5.32 8.16 -21.81
CA SER A 65 6.11 6.93 -21.68
C SER A 65 5.24 5.71 -21.40
N VAL A 66 4.22 5.86 -20.56
CA VAL A 66 3.21 4.84 -20.24
C VAL A 66 2.42 4.45 -21.49
N LEU A 67 1.92 5.44 -22.24
CA LEU A 67 1.17 5.19 -23.49
C LEU A 67 2.05 4.53 -24.56
N ASP A 68 3.30 4.96 -24.70
CA ASP A 68 4.24 4.39 -25.69
C ASP A 68 4.68 2.95 -25.32
N SER A 69 4.85 2.66 -24.05
CA SER A 69 5.22 1.32 -23.54
C SER A 69 4.04 0.35 -23.48
N GLY A 70 2.82 0.89 -23.37
CA GLY A 70 1.60 0.12 -23.14
C GLY A 70 1.48 -0.45 -21.74
N VAL A 71 2.23 0.06 -20.75
CA VAL A 71 2.22 -0.43 -19.35
C VAL A 71 2.28 0.74 -18.38
N LEU A 72 1.35 0.77 -17.43
CA LEU A 72 1.41 1.60 -16.23
C LEU A 72 2.04 0.77 -15.11
N THR A 73 3.17 1.21 -14.56
CA THR A 73 3.84 0.53 -13.45
C THR A 73 3.58 1.30 -12.16
N ILE A 74 3.01 0.63 -11.17
CA ILE A 74 2.73 1.24 -9.85
C ILE A 74 3.51 0.56 -8.73
N ALA A 75 3.74 1.31 -7.62
CA ALA A 75 4.22 0.77 -6.36
C ALA A 75 3.08 0.68 -5.34
N THR A 76 3.14 -0.34 -4.48
CA THR A 76 2.25 -0.51 -3.34
C THR A 76 2.93 -1.27 -2.20
N SER A 77 2.47 -1.04 -0.94
CA SER A 77 2.81 -1.82 0.25
C SER A 77 1.57 -2.64 0.64
N PRO A 78 1.50 -3.94 0.26
CA PRO A 78 0.25 -4.69 0.39
C PRO A 78 0.10 -5.29 1.79
N ASP A 79 0.10 -4.43 2.81
CA ASP A 79 -0.09 -4.74 4.23
C ASP A 79 -1.17 -3.85 4.88
N TYR A 80 -1.99 -3.18 4.05
CA TYR A 80 -3.01 -2.20 4.47
C TYR A 80 -4.41 -2.55 3.95
N PRO A 81 -5.04 -3.64 4.46
CA PRO A 81 -6.39 -4.03 4.05
C PRO A 81 -7.46 -3.02 4.54
N PRO A 82 -8.52 -2.74 3.78
CA PRO A 82 -8.88 -3.41 2.52
C PRO A 82 -8.29 -2.74 1.26
N ALA A 83 -7.48 -1.70 1.41
CA ALA A 83 -6.94 -0.93 0.28
C ALA A 83 -5.96 -1.76 -0.57
N GLU A 84 -4.96 -2.39 0.08
CA GLU A 84 -4.03 -3.32 -0.53
C GLU A 84 -3.55 -4.38 0.47
N PHE A 85 -3.63 -5.64 0.10
CA PHE A 85 -3.22 -6.76 0.95
C PHE A 85 -2.83 -7.99 0.16
N VAL A 86 -2.15 -8.94 0.81
CA VAL A 86 -1.77 -10.22 0.22
C VAL A 86 -2.60 -11.33 0.85
N THR A 87 -3.21 -12.16 0.01
CA THR A 87 -3.93 -13.36 0.46
C THR A 87 -2.97 -14.51 0.76
N GLU A 88 -3.47 -15.58 1.39
CA GLU A 88 -2.68 -16.76 1.74
C GLU A 88 -1.99 -17.44 0.54
N ASP A 89 -2.56 -17.31 -0.66
CA ASP A 89 -1.98 -17.84 -1.90
C ASP A 89 -0.94 -16.90 -2.54
N GLY A 90 -0.66 -15.75 -1.92
CA GLY A 90 0.31 -14.77 -2.38
C GLY A 90 -0.20 -13.80 -3.43
N THR A 91 -1.51 -13.76 -3.66
CA THR A 91 -2.14 -12.81 -4.59
C THR A 91 -2.31 -11.45 -3.92
N VAL A 92 -1.98 -10.36 -4.64
CA VAL A 92 -2.22 -8.99 -4.19
C VAL A 92 -3.63 -8.57 -4.59
N TYR A 93 -4.43 -8.17 -3.59
CA TYR A 93 -5.80 -7.68 -3.73
C TYR A 93 -5.94 -6.29 -3.12
N GLY A 94 -7.11 -5.69 -3.28
CA GLY A 94 -7.53 -4.51 -2.57
C GLY A 94 -8.22 -3.49 -3.47
N SER A 95 -8.91 -2.54 -2.84
CA SER A 95 -9.67 -1.51 -3.55
C SER A 95 -8.77 -0.60 -4.38
N GLU A 96 -7.59 -0.23 -3.88
CA GLU A 96 -6.65 0.58 -4.63
C GLU A 96 -6.01 -0.18 -5.80
N MET A 97 -5.84 -1.49 -5.68
CA MET A 97 -5.38 -2.32 -6.81
C MET A 97 -6.45 -2.39 -7.91
N MET A 98 -7.73 -2.45 -7.54
CA MET A 98 -8.85 -2.37 -8.51
C MET A 98 -8.92 -0.98 -9.15
N LEU A 99 -8.73 0.10 -8.37
CA LEU A 99 -8.68 1.46 -8.90
C LEU A 99 -7.50 1.65 -9.86
N ALA A 100 -6.30 1.21 -9.50
CA ALA A 100 -5.13 1.28 -10.37
C ALA A 100 -5.34 0.49 -11.68
N LYS A 101 -6.00 -0.67 -11.60
CA LYS A 101 -6.39 -1.43 -12.81
C LYS A 101 -7.39 -0.67 -13.66
N TYR A 102 -8.39 -0.03 -13.06
CA TYR A 102 -9.35 0.79 -13.78
C TYR A 102 -8.67 1.99 -14.45
N VAL A 103 -7.72 2.65 -13.77
CA VAL A 103 -6.90 3.72 -14.36
C VAL A 103 -6.14 3.21 -15.59
N ALA A 104 -5.47 2.06 -15.50
CA ALA A 104 -4.77 1.46 -16.62
C ALA A 104 -5.73 1.12 -17.78
N ASP A 105 -6.91 0.58 -17.48
CA ASP A 105 -7.96 0.28 -18.48
C ASP A 105 -8.50 1.54 -19.16
N CYS A 106 -8.61 2.67 -18.45
CA CYS A 106 -9.00 3.96 -19.02
C CYS A 106 -7.93 4.54 -19.95
N LEU A 107 -6.65 4.36 -19.59
CA LEU A 107 -5.51 4.77 -20.41
C LEU A 107 -5.27 3.83 -21.60
N GLY A 108 -5.89 2.63 -21.61
CA GLY A 108 -5.73 1.63 -22.66
C GLY A 108 -4.38 0.90 -22.59
N VAL A 109 -3.82 0.72 -21.39
CA VAL A 109 -2.54 0.07 -21.13
C VAL A 109 -2.68 -1.08 -20.13
N ASP A 110 -1.65 -1.94 -20.06
CA ASP A 110 -1.56 -2.96 -19.02
C ASP A 110 -1.12 -2.36 -17.68
N LEU A 111 -1.44 -3.03 -16.56
CA LEU A 111 -0.98 -2.67 -15.23
C LEU A 111 0.17 -3.61 -14.80
N ALA A 112 1.25 -3.04 -14.28
CA ALA A 112 2.30 -3.74 -13.56
C ALA A 112 2.36 -3.22 -12.12
N ILE A 113 2.41 -4.14 -11.14
CA ILE A 113 2.46 -3.80 -9.71
C ILE A 113 3.80 -4.24 -9.13
N GLU A 114 4.51 -3.30 -8.50
CA GLU A 114 5.75 -3.51 -7.75
C GLU A 114 5.44 -3.42 -6.26
N THR A 115 5.57 -4.54 -5.54
CA THR A 115 5.35 -4.56 -4.10
C THR A 115 6.62 -4.23 -3.33
N MET A 116 6.50 -3.43 -2.28
CA MET A 116 7.61 -3.01 -1.42
C MET A 116 7.09 -2.49 -0.08
N GLU A 117 7.97 -2.12 0.84
CA GLU A 117 7.61 -1.43 2.08
C GLU A 117 7.04 -0.04 1.78
N PHE A 118 6.14 0.46 2.64
CA PHE A 118 5.44 1.73 2.44
C PHE A 118 6.38 2.90 2.16
N SER A 119 7.40 3.11 2.99
CA SER A 119 8.41 4.15 2.76
C SER A 119 9.21 3.96 1.47
N GLY A 120 9.34 2.73 1.00
CA GLY A 120 10.01 2.39 -0.26
C GLY A 120 9.25 2.85 -1.49
N THR A 121 7.91 2.95 -1.42
CA THR A 121 7.06 3.38 -2.53
C THR A 121 7.35 4.83 -2.94
N PHE A 122 7.61 5.70 -1.98
CA PHE A 122 8.04 7.08 -2.22
C PHE A 122 9.36 7.13 -3.01
N ALA A 123 10.35 6.36 -2.56
CA ALA A 123 11.65 6.29 -3.25
C ALA A 123 11.54 5.69 -4.67
N ALA A 124 10.62 4.76 -4.89
CA ALA A 124 10.37 4.18 -6.21
C ALA A 124 9.81 5.22 -7.19
N VAL A 125 8.89 6.09 -6.73
CA VAL A 125 8.35 7.21 -7.51
C VAL A 125 9.45 8.25 -7.78
N ASP A 126 10.21 8.67 -6.77
CA ASP A 126 11.27 9.66 -6.91
C ASP A 126 12.34 9.27 -7.93
N THR A 127 12.72 8.00 -7.92
CA THR A 127 13.74 7.47 -8.83
C THR A 127 13.21 7.14 -10.23
N GLY A 128 11.87 7.19 -10.43
CA GLY A 128 11.23 6.79 -11.67
C GLY A 128 11.30 5.27 -11.91
N LYS A 129 11.45 4.47 -10.85
CA LYS A 129 11.34 3.01 -10.93
C LYS A 129 9.91 2.59 -11.26
N VAL A 130 8.93 3.34 -10.79
CA VAL A 130 7.52 3.22 -11.07
C VAL A 130 6.98 4.55 -11.59
N ASP A 131 5.83 4.51 -12.26
CA ASP A 131 5.18 5.68 -12.83
C ASP A 131 4.33 6.41 -11.77
N MET A 132 3.68 5.65 -10.90
CA MET A 132 2.84 6.13 -9.80
C MET A 132 2.95 5.20 -8.58
N ALA A 133 2.36 5.61 -7.46
CA ALA A 133 2.12 4.75 -6.32
C ALA A 133 0.67 4.88 -5.82
N PHE A 134 0.09 3.74 -5.45
CA PHE A 134 -1.20 3.56 -4.80
C PHE A 134 -0.94 2.73 -3.55
N SER A 135 -1.10 3.29 -2.38
CA SER A 135 -0.75 2.62 -1.11
C SER A 135 -1.31 3.33 0.12
N GLY A 136 -2.59 3.61 0.13
CA GLY A 136 -3.26 4.18 1.30
C GLY A 136 -2.78 5.58 1.69
N TYR A 137 -2.32 6.38 0.74
CA TYR A 137 -1.80 7.71 1.07
C TYR A 137 -2.93 8.67 1.42
N GLY A 138 -3.04 9.06 2.69
CA GLY A 138 -3.83 10.24 3.04
C GLY A 138 -3.19 11.52 2.50
N TRP A 139 -4.01 12.48 2.13
CA TRP A 139 -3.52 13.78 1.71
C TRP A 139 -2.77 14.48 2.86
N LYS A 140 -1.61 15.07 2.57
CA LYS A 140 -0.83 15.91 3.50
C LYS A 140 -0.18 17.04 2.72
N ALA A 141 -0.14 18.25 3.31
CA ALA A 141 0.46 19.43 2.68
C ALA A 141 1.95 19.21 2.36
N ASP A 142 2.71 18.60 3.25
CA ASP A 142 4.13 18.29 3.04
C ASP A 142 4.35 17.28 1.91
N ARG A 143 3.43 16.30 1.74
CA ARG A 143 3.43 15.38 0.59
C ARG A 143 3.19 16.14 -0.71
N ALA A 144 2.21 17.05 -0.73
CA ALA A 144 1.90 17.87 -1.91
C ALA A 144 3.04 18.81 -2.33
N GLU A 145 3.93 19.20 -1.40
CA GLU A 145 5.14 19.95 -1.74
C GLU A 145 6.13 19.11 -2.55
N VAL A 146 6.24 17.81 -2.28
CA VAL A 146 7.28 16.92 -2.80
C VAL A 146 6.79 16.10 -3.99
N TYR A 147 5.52 15.71 -4.00
CA TYR A 147 4.89 14.85 -5.02
C TYR A 147 3.76 15.58 -5.76
N GLU A 148 3.40 15.09 -6.94
CA GLU A 148 2.09 15.36 -7.53
C GLU A 148 1.11 14.37 -6.93
N LEU A 149 0.04 14.87 -6.32
CA LEU A 149 -1.04 14.09 -5.72
C LEU A 149 -2.27 14.14 -6.61
N THR A 150 -3.01 13.05 -6.69
CA THR A 150 -4.32 13.03 -7.35
C THR A 150 -5.36 13.76 -6.52
N VAL A 151 -6.53 14.04 -7.11
CA VAL A 151 -7.74 14.31 -6.34
C VAL A 151 -8.03 13.12 -5.44
N GLY A 152 -8.68 13.36 -4.31
CA GLY A 152 -8.99 12.32 -3.34
C GLY A 152 -10.08 11.36 -3.84
N PHE A 153 -10.01 10.13 -3.34
CA PHE A 153 -11.06 9.11 -3.46
C PHE A 153 -11.36 8.52 -2.09
N VAL A 154 -12.63 8.19 -1.84
CA VAL A 154 -13.08 7.66 -0.56
C VAL A 154 -13.92 6.41 -0.78
N GLY A 155 -13.80 5.44 0.14
CA GLY A 155 -14.48 4.15 0.09
C GLY A 155 -15.79 4.10 0.87
N GLU A 156 -16.19 5.17 1.55
CA GLU A 156 -17.36 5.24 2.42
C GLU A 156 -18.36 6.32 1.96
N ASP A 157 -19.60 6.26 2.44
CA ASP A 157 -20.60 7.27 2.15
C ASP A 157 -20.17 8.65 2.68
N GLU A 158 -20.58 9.73 2.00
CA GLU A 158 -20.20 11.12 2.32
C GLU A 158 -20.46 11.56 3.78
N GLU A 159 -21.34 10.89 4.52
CA GLU A 159 -21.62 11.18 5.94
C GLU A 159 -20.55 10.60 6.90
N ASP A 160 -19.78 9.58 6.48
CA ASP A 160 -18.73 8.90 7.26
C ASP A 160 -17.33 8.97 6.60
N SER A 161 -17.12 9.91 5.71
CA SER A 161 -15.92 10.00 4.85
C SER A 161 -14.59 10.31 5.57
N THR A 162 -14.60 10.45 6.89
CA THR A 162 -13.39 10.51 7.69
C THR A 162 -13.03 9.11 8.18
N SER A 163 -12.05 8.49 7.54
CA SER A 163 -11.46 7.27 8.08
C SER A 163 -11.01 7.51 9.51
N ASN A 164 -11.63 6.84 10.49
CA ASN A 164 -11.20 6.90 11.87
C ASN A 164 -9.83 6.23 12.03
N HIS A 165 -9.00 6.79 12.89
CA HIS A 165 -7.72 6.21 13.25
C HIS A 165 -7.71 5.87 14.74
N THR A 166 -7.17 4.70 15.08
CA THR A 166 -7.24 4.11 16.42
C THR A 166 -5.93 3.41 16.78
N LEU A 167 -5.92 2.75 17.92
CA LEU A 167 -4.85 1.86 18.34
C LEU A 167 -5.44 0.50 18.72
N ILE A 168 -4.71 -0.57 18.40
CA ILE A 168 -4.98 -1.91 18.92
C ILE A 168 -3.98 -2.26 20.01
N THR A 169 -4.39 -3.15 20.92
CA THR A 169 -3.55 -3.68 21.99
C THR A 169 -3.81 -5.18 22.19
N THR A 170 -3.06 -5.82 23.09
CA THR A 170 -3.32 -7.21 23.44
C THR A 170 -4.52 -7.32 24.39
N VAL A 171 -5.18 -8.49 24.39
CA VAL A 171 -6.31 -8.78 25.31
C VAL A 171 -5.92 -8.64 26.78
N GLU A 172 -4.65 -8.86 27.14
CA GLU A 172 -4.13 -8.66 28.50
C GLU A 172 -4.15 -7.20 28.94
N ASN A 173 -4.13 -6.26 27.99
CA ASN A 173 -4.21 -4.82 28.23
C ASN A 173 -5.62 -4.27 28.00
N GLU A 174 -6.63 -5.12 27.78
CA GLU A 174 -8.01 -4.68 27.58
C GLU A 174 -8.46 -3.77 28.73
N GLY A 175 -9.02 -2.60 28.38
CA GLY A 175 -9.46 -1.60 29.36
C GLY A 175 -8.34 -0.77 30.02
N LYS A 176 -7.06 -1.01 29.69
CA LYS A 176 -5.94 -0.20 30.18
C LYS A 176 -5.90 1.19 29.51
N PHE A 177 -6.23 1.26 28.23
CA PHE A 177 -6.18 2.47 27.44
C PHE A 177 -7.60 2.91 27.06
N ASN A 178 -8.07 4.03 27.62
CA ASN A 178 -9.41 4.58 27.42
C ASN A 178 -9.40 6.00 26.84
N THR A 179 -8.24 6.65 26.91
CA THR A 179 -7.97 7.99 26.36
C THR A 179 -6.58 8.03 25.77
N LEU A 180 -6.28 9.02 24.90
CA LEU A 180 -4.94 9.22 24.37
C LEU A 180 -3.89 9.44 25.48
N ALA A 181 -4.28 10.07 26.59
CA ALA A 181 -3.39 10.27 27.73
C ALA A 181 -2.97 8.98 28.44
N ASP A 182 -3.76 7.91 28.36
CA ASP A 182 -3.41 6.62 28.96
C ASP A 182 -2.23 5.92 28.25
N PHE A 183 -1.90 6.37 27.05
CA PHE A 183 -0.73 5.88 26.31
C PHE A 183 0.59 6.57 26.69
N VAL A 184 0.56 7.60 27.55
CA VAL A 184 1.78 8.20 28.08
C VAL A 184 2.56 7.16 28.88
N GLY A 185 3.83 6.96 28.49
CA GLY A 185 4.70 5.90 29.03
C GLY A 185 4.55 4.53 28.35
N ALA A 186 3.68 4.38 27.36
CA ALA A 186 3.57 3.16 26.57
C ALA A 186 4.64 3.07 25.47
N HIS A 187 4.90 1.86 25.01
CA HIS A 187 5.67 1.60 23.81
C HIS A 187 4.70 1.38 22.64
N ILE A 188 4.70 2.28 21.67
CA ILE A 188 3.76 2.32 20.56
C ILE A 188 4.53 2.05 19.26
N TYR A 189 3.99 1.20 18.39
CA TYR A 189 4.47 1.02 17.03
C TYR A 189 3.57 1.75 16.06
N ALA A 190 4.18 2.42 15.06
CA ALA A 190 3.51 2.96 13.88
C ALA A 190 4.34 2.69 12.64
N GLN A 191 3.69 2.64 11.48
CA GLN A 191 4.41 2.49 10.22
C GLN A 191 5.11 3.81 9.86
N ALA A 192 6.38 3.72 9.45
CA ALA A 192 7.19 4.87 9.08
C ALA A 192 6.58 5.64 7.88
N ALA A 193 6.56 6.96 7.96
CA ALA A 193 6.00 7.90 6.99
C ALA A 193 4.47 7.86 6.85
N SER A 194 3.76 7.16 7.74
CA SER A 194 2.29 7.09 7.77
C SER A 194 1.64 8.31 8.40
N LEU A 195 0.32 8.42 8.29
CA LEU A 195 -0.46 9.38 9.09
C LEU A 195 -0.46 9.01 10.58
N GLN A 196 -0.45 7.72 10.89
CA GLN A 196 -0.47 7.22 12.26
C GLN A 196 0.80 7.60 13.04
N GLU A 197 1.97 7.64 12.38
CA GLU A 197 3.19 8.23 12.95
C GLU A 197 2.92 9.66 13.42
N MET A 198 2.42 10.51 12.52
CA MET A 198 2.10 11.91 12.81
C MET A 198 1.07 12.05 13.94
N TYR A 199 0.01 11.24 13.94
CA TYR A 199 -1.02 11.31 14.97
C TYR A 199 -0.49 10.93 16.36
N VAL A 200 0.37 9.92 16.45
CA VAL A 200 1.02 9.56 17.71
C VAL A 200 1.94 10.68 18.17
N GLU A 201 2.73 11.27 17.27
CA GLU A 201 3.62 12.39 17.60
C GLU A 201 2.82 13.59 18.12
N ASP A 202 1.77 13.99 17.40
CA ASP A 202 1.02 15.21 17.70
C ASP A 202 0.09 15.05 18.90
N GLN A 203 -0.54 13.89 19.10
CA GLN A 203 -1.63 13.75 20.04
C GLN A 203 -1.29 12.90 21.27
N ILE A 204 -0.21 12.10 21.23
CA ILE A 204 0.24 11.31 22.39
C ILE A 204 1.57 11.85 22.93
N LEU A 205 2.61 11.98 22.08
CA LEU A 205 3.92 12.44 22.57
C LEU A 205 3.88 13.87 23.11
N THR A 206 3.00 14.73 22.59
CA THR A 206 2.80 16.10 23.12
C THR A 206 2.20 16.13 24.54
N LEU A 207 1.53 15.05 24.96
CA LEU A 207 1.01 14.90 26.33
C LEU A 207 2.08 14.40 27.30
N ASP A 208 3.15 13.81 26.79
CA ASP A 208 4.23 13.23 27.61
C ASP A 208 5.29 14.28 27.95
N THR A 209 5.11 14.96 29.07
CA THR A 209 6.04 15.99 29.56
C THR A 209 7.34 15.41 30.13
N GLU A 210 7.41 14.12 30.42
CA GLU A 210 8.56 13.42 31.00
C GLU A 210 9.39 12.65 29.94
N GLY A 211 8.88 12.48 28.73
CA GLY A 211 9.56 11.76 27.65
C GLY A 211 9.69 10.26 27.91
N THR A 212 8.67 9.66 28.48
CA THR A 212 8.63 8.23 28.87
C THR A 212 7.99 7.35 27.81
N THR A 213 7.22 7.95 26.89
CA THR A 213 6.55 7.25 25.80
C THR A 213 7.57 6.93 24.69
N ASN A 214 7.56 5.70 24.22
CA ASN A 214 8.42 5.28 23.12
C ASN A 214 7.59 5.03 21.86
N LEU A 215 7.81 5.83 20.82
CA LEU A 215 7.29 5.56 19.47
C LEU A 215 8.41 4.88 18.68
N GLU A 216 8.17 3.64 18.25
CA GLU A 216 9.07 2.92 17.35
C GLU A 216 8.44 2.80 15.97
N LEU A 217 9.16 3.27 14.97
CA LEU A 217 8.72 3.24 13.57
C LEU A 217 9.17 1.93 12.91
N VAL A 218 8.22 1.24 12.31
CA VAL A 218 8.45 -0.02 11.61
C VAL A 218 8.22 0.14 10.10
N SER A 219 8.83 -0.73 9.31
CA SER A 219 8.72 -0.66 7.84
C SER A 219 7.37 -1.14 7.31
N THR A 220 6.76 -2.13 7.99
CA THR A 220 5.48 -2.75 7.57
C THR A 220 4.52 -2.91 8.75
N LEU A 221 3.21 -2.90 8.48
CA LEU A 221 2.20 -3.20 9.49
C LEU A 221 2.33 -4.63 10.02
N ASP A 222 2.70 -5.59 9.19
CA ASP A 222 2.97 -6.97 9.63
C ASP A 222 4.06 -7.03 10.70
N GLN A 223 5.12 -6.20 10.60
CA GLN A 223 6.15 -6.10 11.64
C GLN A 223 5.58 -5.52 12.93
N ALA A 224 4.70 -4.51 12.84
CA ALA A 224 4.03 -3.94 14.01
C ALA A 224 3.18 -4.99 14.73
N ILE A 225 2.36 -5.73 13.98
CA ILE A 225 1.48 -6.78 14.50
C ILE A 225 2.27 -7.92 15.15
N LEU A 226 3.34 -8.38 14.50
CA LEU A 226 4.24 -9.38 15.07
C LEU A 226 4.94 -8.86 16.33
N GLY A 227 5.29 -7.57 16.37
CA GLY A 227 5.83 -6.89 17.53
C GLY A 227 4.86 -6.91 18.71
N LEU A 228 3.60 -6.53 18.48
CA LEU A 228 2.53 -6.55 19.45
C LEU A 228 2.28 -7.98 19.99
N GLN A 229 2.18 -8.95 19.08
CA GLN A 229 2.02 -10.37 19.47
C GLN A 229 3.18 -10.89 20.30
N ALA A 230 4.39 -10.41 20.08
CA ALA A 230 5.59 -10.80 20.82
C ALA A 230 5.80 -10.00 22.11
N GLY A 231 4.90 -9.08 22.46
CA GLY A 231 5.00 -8.21 23.64
C GLY A 231 6.16 -7.20 23.54
N LYS A 232 6.56 -6.83 22.35
CA LYS A 232 7.62 -5.83 22.10
C LYS A 232 7.10 -4.40 22.17
N CYS A 233 5.79 -4.21 21.96
CA CYS A 233 5.10 -2.93 22.14
C CYS A 233 3.80 -3.15 22.91
N ASP A 234 3.24 -2.08 23.44
CA ASP A 234 1.96 -2.07 24.15
C ASP A 234 0.78 -1.86 23.20
N ALA A 235 1.00 -1.13 22.10
CA ALA A 235 -0.04 -0.79 21.13
C ALA A 235 0.54 -0.57 19.73
N VAL A 236 -0.34 -0.68 18.71
CA VAL A 236 -0.07 -0.35 17.31
C VAL A 236 -1.11 0.65 16.84
N ALA A 237 -0.66 1.75 16.23
CA ALA A 237 -1.53 2.76 15.63
C ALA A 237 -1.89 2.38 14.18
N LEU A 238 -3.18 2.42 13.86
CA LEU A 238 -3.78 1.96 12.60
C LEU A 238 -4.99 2.83 12.23
N ASP A 239 -5.45 2.75 10.97
CA ASP A 239 -6.84 3.12 10.68
C ASP A 239 -7.80 2.06 11.25
N GLU A 240 -9.06 2.44 11.40
CA GLU A 240 -10.03 1.60 12.09
C GLU A 240 -10.35 0.31 11.33
N ASP A 241 -10.46 0.33 10.01
CA ASP A 241 -10.79 -0.85 9.22
C ASP A 241 -9.65 -1.86 9.19
N THR A 242 -8.43 -1.41 8.99
CA THR A 242 -7.23 -2.25 9.11
C THR A 242 -7.10 -2.81 10.52
N ALA A 243 -7.38 -2.00 11.56
CA ALA A 243 -7.37 -2.43 12.94
C ALA A 243 -8.41 -3.54 13.20
N LYS A 244 -9.65 -3.38 12.73
CA LYS A 244 -10.71 -4.39 12.80
C LYS A 244 -10.28 -5.71 12.15
N GLN A 245 -9.66 -5.64 10.98
CA GLN A 245 -9.19 -6.82 10.28
C GLN A 245 -8.10 -7.57 11.06
N TYR A 246 -7.06 -6.88 11.54
CA TYR A 246 -6.03 -7.52 12.34
C TYR A 246 -6.57 -8.10 13.66
N VAL A 247 -7.52 -7.43 14.30
CA VAL A 247 -8.22 -7.95 15.48
C VAL A 247 -8.98 -9.24 15.14
N ALA A 248 -9.77 -9.25 14.05
CA ALA A 248 -10.52 -10.43 13.61
C ALA A 248 -9.60 -11.63 13.32
N GLN A 249 -8.46 -11.39 12.68
CA GLN A 249 -7.48 -12.43 12.35
C GLN A 249 -6.62 -12.88 13.55
N SER A 250 -6.64 -12.15 14.66
CA SER A 250 -5.77 -12.42 15.82
C SER A 250 -6.15 -13.66 16.62
N ALA A 251 -7.27 -14.33 16.34
CA ALA A 251 -7.83 -15.41 17.13
C ALA A 251 -8.04 -15.02 18.62
N GLY A 252 -8.49 -13.78 18.85
CA GLY A 252 -8.79 -13.24 20.18
C GLY A 252 -7.57 -12.79 20.99
N LYS A 253 -6.44 -12.56 20.34
CA LYS A 253 -5.23 -12.04 21.04
C LYS A 253 -5.20 -10.52 21.11
N PHE A 254 -5.86 -9.83 20.19
CA PHE A 254 -5.88 -8.37 20.11
C PHE A 254 -7.28 -7.82 20.32
N VAL A 255 -7.35 -6.59 20.77
CA VAL A 255 -8.58 -5.81 20.94
C VAL A 255 -8.38 -4.38 20.44
N LEU A 256 -9.46 -3.78 19.93
CA LEU A 256 -9.51 -2.34 19.71
C LEU A 256 -9.52 -1.62 21.07
N THR A 257 -8.82 -0.52 21.19
CA THR A 257 -8.81 0.28 22.44
C THR A 257 -10.03 1.17 22.58
N ASN A 258 -10.83 1.35 21.55
CA ASN A 258 -11.93 2.33 21.44
C ASN A 258 -11.47 3.79 21.61
N VAL A 259 -10.18 4.07 21.51
CA VAL A 259 -9.60 5.41 21.53
C VAL A 259 -9.38 5.85 20.08
N LEU A 260 -9.99 6.95 19.68
CA LEU A 260 -9.82 7.54 18.37
C LEU A 260 -8.88 8.74 18.46
N PHE A 261 -8.09 8.94 17.42
CA PHE A 261 -7.36 10.19 17.22
C PHE A 261 -8.34 11.31 16.85
N ASP A 262 -8.08 12.52 17.34
CA ASP A 262 -8.89 13.70 17.01
C ASP A 262 -8.51 14.23 15.61
N MET A 263 -9.32 13.92 14.62
CA MET A 263 -9.10 14.31 13.24
C MET A 263 -9.41 15.79 13.00
N SER A 264 -10.15 16.45 13.91
CA SER A 264 -10.48 17.88 13.78
C SER A 264 -9.27 18.82 13.95
N LEU A 265 -8.13 18.29 14.38
CA LEU A 265 -6.87 19.02 14.50
C LEU A 265 -6.15 19.22 13.16
N TYR A 266 -6.57 18.52 12.12
CA TYR A 266 -5.94 18.55 10.81
C TYR A 266 -6.84 19.23 9.80
N GLU A 267 -6.23 19.71 8.70
CA GLU A 267 -7.01 20.22 7.58
C GLU A 267 -7.93 19.15 7.02
N GLU A 268 -9.01 19.59 6.38
CA GLU A 268 -10.05 18.72 5.84
C GLU A 268 -9.44 17.56 5.06
N TYR A 269 -9.81 16.33 5.44
CA TYR A 269 -9.37 15.12 4.78
C TYR A 269 -10.04 15.03 3.41
N GLU A 270 -9.26 15.23 2.36
CA GLU A 270 -9.77 15.18 0.97
C GLU A 270 -9.83 13.75 0.41
N GLY A 271 -9.73 12.73 1.28
CA GLY A 271 -9.69 11.33 0.87
C GLY A 271 -8.28 10.77 0.71
N THR A 272 -8.22 9.51 0.31
CA THR A 272 -6.98 8.84 -0.10
C THR A 272 -6.56 9.35 -1.47
N VAL A 273 -5.26 9.46 -1.70
CA VAL A 273 -4.68 9.96 -2.95
C VAL A 273 -3.66 8.96 -3.51
N ALA A 274 -3.49 8.94 -4.82
CA ALA A 274 -2.32 8.33 -5.44
C ALA A 274 -1.27 9.43 -5.72
N LEU A 275 -0.01 9.02 -5.82
CA LEU A 275 1.07 9.97 -6.03
C LEU A 275 1.95 9.62 -7.24
N ALA A 276 2.47 10.66 -7.87
CA ALA A 276 3.47 10.58 -8.92
C ALA A 276 4.63 11.54 -8.61
N LYS A 277 5.71 11.40 -9.35
CA LYS A 277 6.87 12.28 -9.21
C LYS A 277 6.49 13.74 -9.45
N LYS A 278 7.04 14.64 -8.65
CA LYS A 278 6.82 16.09 -8.82
C LYS A 278 7.16 16.56 -10.22
N GLY A 279 6.24 17.32 -10.82
CA GLY A 279 6.32 17.83 -12.18
C GLY A 279 5.66 16.95 -13.25
N GLU A 280 5.18 15.74 -12.92
CA GLU A 280 4.47 14.86 -13.87
C GLU A 280 2.98 15.25 -14.01
N THR A 281 2.74 16.51 -14.27
CA THR A 281 1.40 17.11 -14.34
C THR A 281 0.51 16.49 -15.40
N SER A 282 1.08 16.10 -16.55
CA SER A 282 0.31 15.46 -17.63
C SER A 282 -0.29 14.12 -17.20
N LEU A 283 0.44 13.33 -16.40
CA LEU A 283 -0.04 12.08 -15.85
C LEU A 283 -1.16 12.32 -14.81
N ILE A 284 -0.90 13.22 -13.86
CA ILE A 284 -1.86 13.54 -12.79
C ILE A 284 -3.15 14.15 -13.36
N GLU A 285 -3.09 15.04 -14.32
CA GLU A 285 -4.28 15.60 -14.98
C GLU A 285 -5.14 14.53 -15.66
N ALA A 286 -4.51 13.54 -16.30
CA ALA A 286 -5.24 12.43 -16.92
C ALA A 286 -5.86 11.51 -15.85
N VAL A 287 -5.10 11.19 -14.80
CA VAL A 287 -5.57 10.33 -13.70
C VAL A 287 -6.66 11.03 -12.89
N ASN A 288 -6.55 12.33 -12.63
CA ASN A 288 -7.59 13.10 -11.94
C ASN A 288 -8.94 13.04 -12.66
N LYS A 289 -8.97 13.17 -13.99
CA LYS A 289 -10.22 13.01 -14.75
C LYS A 289 -10.83 11.61 -14.59
N ILE A 290 -9.99 10.59 -14.43
CA ILE A 290 -10.46 9.22 -14.19
C ILE A 290 -11.02 9.11 -12.78
N ILE A 291 -10.32 9.63 -11.77
CA ILE A 291 -10.75 9.58 -10.37
C ILE A 291 -12.00 10.44 -10.14
N GLU A 292 -12.09 11.63 -10.73
CA GLU A 292 -13.30 12.46 -10.70
C GLU A 292 -14.52 11.68 -11.25
N PHE A 293 -14.33 10.93 -12.34
CA PHE A 293 -15.38 10.08 -12.89
C PHE A 293 -15.70 8.88 -11.96
N VAL A 294 -14.68 8.29 -11.34
CA VAL A 294 -14.85 7.22 -10.32
C VAL A 294 -15.69 7.74 -9.15
N ASN A 295 -15.40 8.95 -8.67
CA ASN A 295 -16.15 9.60 -7.59
C ASN A 295 -17.59 9.91 -8.04
N GLU A 296 -17.79 10.47 -9.24
CA GLU A 296 -19.14 10.74 -9.80
C GLU A 296 -20.01 9.48 -9.89
N LYS A 297 -19.39 8.34 -10.24
CA LYS A 297 -20.09 7.05 -10.37
C LYS A 297 -20.13 6.23 -9.10
N ASN A 298 -19.49 6.68 -8.04
CA ASN A 298 -19.31 5.95 -6.77
C ASN A 298 -18.61 4.58 -6.94
N TYR A 299 -17.74 4.45 -7.94
CA TYR A 299 -17.09 3.18 -8.27
C TYR A 299 -16.10 2.74 -7.20
N TYR A 300 -15.42 3.69 -6.54
CA TYR A 300 -14.46 3.32 -5.50
C TYR A 300 -15.15 2.74 -4.26
N PHE A 301 -16.37 3.20 -3.94
CA PHE A 301 -17.19 2.60 -2.90
C PHE A 301 -17.49 1.12 -3.19
N ASP A 302 -17.87 0.79 -4.43
CA ASP A 302 -18.10 -0.60 -4.84
C ASP A 302 -16.80 -1.44 -4.71
N MET A 303 -15.66 -0.89 -5.16
CA MET A 303 -14.35 -1.55 -5.04
C MET A 303 -13.96 -1.77 -3.57
N TYR A 304 -14.19 -0.78 -2.73
CA TYR A 304 -13.87 -0.81 -1.31
C TYR A 304 -14.74 -1.83 -0.56
N SER A 305 -16.05 -1.84 -0.83
CA SER A 305 -16.99 -2.79 -0.23
C SER A 305 -16.64 -4.24 -0.57
N VAL A 306 -16.31 -4.51 -1.84
CA VAL A 306 -15.86 -5.85 -2.27
C VAL A 306 -14.53 -6.22 -1.61
N ALA A 307 -13.61 -5.27 -1.48
CA ALA A 307 -12.32 -5.51 -0.83
C ALA A 307 -12.47 -5.76 0.69
N LYS A 308 -13.38 -5.05 1.38
CA LYS A 308 -13.72 -5.30 2.80
C LYS A 308 -14.21 -6.73 3.00
N GLU A 309 -15.16 -7.19 2.17
CA GLU A 309 -15.66 -8.57 2.24
C GLU A 309 -14.52 -9.60 2.09
N GLN A 310 -13.62 -9.38 1.13
CA GLN A 310 -12.49 -10.29 0.90
C GLN A 310 -11.42 -10.23 1.99
N ALA A 311 -11.22 -9.09 2.62
CA ALA A 311 -10.33 -8.94 3.76
C ALA A 311 -10.92 -9.53 5.06
N GLY A 312 -12.21 -9.89 5.07
CA GLY A 312 -12.91 -10.41 6.24
C GLY A 312 -13.21 -9.31 7.27
N ILE A 313 -13.37 -8.08 6.82
CA ILE A 313 -13.82 -6.95 7.65
C ILE A 313 -15.35 -6.97 7.66
N GLU A 314 -15.93 -7.25 8.85
CA GLU A 314 -17.38 -7.21 9.04
C GLU A 314 -17.84 -5.74 9.23
N GLU A 315 -19.06 -5.42 8.75
CA GLU A 315 -19.71 -4.12 8.96
C GLU A 315 -20.08 -3.86 10.44
#